data_935d59b0114cbda5578d3812ea447d75
#
_entry.id   935d59b0114cbda5578d3812ea447d75
#
_cell.length_a   1.000
_cell.length_b   1.000
_cell.length_c   1.000
_cell.angle_alpha   90.00
_cell.angle_beta   90.00
_cell.angle_gamma   90.00
#
_symmetry.space_group_name_H-M   'P 1'
#
loop_
_entity.id
_entity.type
_entity.pdbx_description
1 polymer ?
#
loop_
_entity_poly.entity_id
_entity_poly.type
_entity_poly.pdbx_seq_one_letter_code
_entity_poly.pdbx_strand_id
1 'polypeptide(L)'
;MRSTLFLLLGLLVSQNLFAQNQTINLVLGDTSWTSTYSAPAGEAPEDLRVSTHLRYVIDRLKEGSTADSLMTQRQHQIQLLEEYVQRGQFPVNEDYPGQRRPCFIDASGNICAVGYLVEQTAGREEAERINKRYQYAYIRDMEAEGLLTW
;
A
#
# COMPACT_ATOMS: atom_id res chain seq x y z
N MET A 1 -52.01 3.09 33.13
CA MET A 1 -51.32 3.63 31.93
C MET A 1 -49.88 3.87 32.26
N ARG A 2 -49.06 2.84 32.25
CA ARG A 2 -47.60 2.91 32.44
C ARG A 2 -47.06 1.60 31.87
N SER A 3 -46.56 1.58 30.64
CA SER A 3 -45.72 0.49 30.12
C SER A 3 -45.61 0.56 28.61
N THR A 4 -44.98 1.58 28.03
CA THR A 4 -44.58 1.58 26.62
C THR A 4 -43.37 2.47 26.31
N LEU A 5 -42.45 2.65 27.27
CA LEU A 5 -41.27 3.53 27.05
C LEU A 5 -39.92 2.85 27.18
N PHE A 6 -39.85 1.51 27.18
CA PHE A 6 -38.57 0.78 27.34
C PHE A 6 -38.12 -0.03 26.12
N LEU A 7 -38.81 0.08 24.98
CA LEU A 7 -38.50 -0.74 23.78
C LEU A 7 -37.81 0.02 22.64
N LEU A 8 -37.42 1.29 22.82
CA LEU A 8 -36.82 2.10 21.76
C LEU A 8 -35.34 2.43 21.99
N LEU A 9 -34.72 1.94 23.08
CA LEU A 9 -33.31 2.21 23.38
C LEU A 9 -32.36 1.07 23.01
N GLY A 10 -32.85 -0.01 22.42
CA GLY A 10 -32.09 -1.21 22.06
C GLY A 10 -31.57 -1.27 20.63
N LEU A 11 -31.93 -0.34 19.75
CA LEU A 11 -31.66 -0.46 18.31
C LEU A 11 -30.56 0.46 17.74
N LEU A 12 -29.83 1.17 18.59
CA LEU A 12 -28.82 2.15 18.15
C LEU A 12 -27.36 1.76 18.43
N VAL A 13 -27.10 0.52 18.85
CA VAL A 13 -25.71 0.12 19.21
C VAL A 13 -25.08 -0.89 18.27
N SER A 14 -25.71 -1.25 17.15
CA SER A 14 -25.19 -2.33 16.30
C SER A 14 -24.71 -1.93 14.90
N GLN A 15 -24.30 -0.69 14.67
CA GLN A 15 -23.83 -0.27 13.33
C GLN A 15 -22.34 0.11 13.23
N ASN A 16 -21.53 -0.10 14.26
CA ASN A 16 -20.10 0.26 14.20
C ASN A 16 -19.12 -0.93 14.25
N LEU A 17 -19.55 -2.15 13.91
CA LEU A 17 -18.67 -3.35 13.97
C LEU A 17 -18.20 -3.86 12.61
N PHE A 18 -18.36 -3.11 11.54
CA PHE A 18 -17.73 -3.39 10.25
C PHE A 18 -16.75 -2.28 9.85
N ALA A 19 -15.78 -1.96 10.70
CA ALA A 19 -14.50 -1.51 10.19
C ALA A 19 -13.94 -2.73 9.43
N GLN A 20 -14.24 -2.79 8.13
CA GLN A 20 -13.68 -3.82 7.26
C GLN A 20 -12.17 -3.71 7.40
N ASN A 21 -11.52 -4.78 7.87
CA ASN A 21 -10.09 -5.00 7.73
C ASN A 21 -9.77 -4.97 6.23
N GLN A 22 -9.59 -3.77 5.67
CA GLN A 22 -9.16 -3.64 4.29
C GLN A 22 -7.67 -3.99 4.26
N THR A 23 -7.36 -5.04 3.54
CA THR A 23 -5.98 -5.48 3.36
C THR A 23 -5.16 -4.41 2.65
N ILE A 24 -3.92 -4.18 3.10
CA ILE A 24 -2.99 -3.22 2.46
C ILE A 24 -2.68 -3.70 1.03
N ASN A 25 -2.54 -5.00 0.86
CA ASN A 25 -2.25 -5.65 -0.41
C ASN A 25 -3.12 -6.91 -0.54
N LEU A 26 -3.81 -7.07 -1.68
CA LEU A 26 -4.70 -8.21 -1.92
C LEU A 26 -3.97 -9.56 -1.97
N VAL A 27 -2.67 -9.58 -2.33
CA VAL A 27 -1.85 -10.79 -2.43
C VAL A 27 -1.25 -11.15 -1.07
N LEU A 28 -0.61 -10.19 -0.41
CA LEU A 28 0.02 -10.38 0.89
C LEU A 28 -0.98 -10.16 2.03
N GLY A 29 -2.06 -9.45 1.76
CA GLY A 29 -3.11 -9.16 2.72
C GLY A 29 -2.57 -8.54 4.00
N ASP A 30 -3.09 -8.98 5.11
CA ASP A 30 -2.64 -8.54 6.42
C ASP A 30 -1.45 -9.35 6.97
N THR A 31 -0.88 -10.29 6.19
CA THR A 31 0.24 -11.14 6.64
C THR A 31 1.43 -10.31 7.11
N SER A 32 1.77 -9.24 6.37
CA SER A 32 2.84 -8.31 6.76
C SER A 32 2.57 -7.63 8.09
N TRP A 33 1.32 -7.31 8.38
CA TRP A 33 0.92 -6.69 9.63
C TRP A 33 0.90 -7.71 10.78
N THR A 34 0.21 -8.82 10.61
CA THR A 34 0.04 -9.85 11.64
C THR A 34 1.36 -10.55 12.02
N SER A 35 2.37 -10.51 11.15
CA SER A 35 3.72 -10.99 11.49
C SER A 35 4.45 -10.07 12.48
N THR A 36 4.01 -8.83 12.62
CA THR A 36 4.69 -7.80 13.44
C THR A 36 3.84 -7.32 14.61
N TYR A 37 2.52 -7.21 14.42
CA TYR A 37 1.61 -6.60 15.38
C TYR A 37 0.42 -7.50 15.71
N SER A 38 -0.07 -7.39 16.95
CA SER A 38 -1.27 -8.09 17.43
C SER A 38 -2.56 -7.29 17.22
N ALA A 39 -2.46 -5.96 17.13
CA ALA A 39 -3.60 -5.07 16.93
C ALA A 39 -4.11 -5.08 15.49
N PRO A 40 -5.40 -4.81 15.23
CA PRO A 40 -5.92 -4.72 13.88
C PRO A 40 -5.25 -3.63 13.04
N ALA A 41 -4.89 -3.94 11.80
CA ALA A 41 -4.25 -3.00 10.89
C ALA A 41 -5.11 -1.74 10.59
N GLY A 42 -6.43 -1.87 10.69
CA GLY A 42 -7.37 -0.78 10.43
C GLY A 42 -7.28 0.41 11.38
N GLU A 43 -6.72 0.21 12.57
CA GLU A 43 -6.55 1.23 13.62
C GLU A 43 -5.19 1.93 13.56
N ALA A 44 -4.26 1.42 12.78
CA ALA A 44 -2.92 1.96 12.69
C ALA A 44 -2.84 3.14 11.71
N PRO A 45 -1.92 4.11 11.96
CA PRO A 45 -1.60 5.14 10.98
C PRO A 45 -1.19 4.56 9.63
N GLU A 46 -1.58 5.22 8.53
CA GLU A 46 -1.34 4.72 7.17
C GLU A 46 0.15 4.54 6.87
N ASP A 47 0.99 5.51 7.26
CA ASP A 47 2.44 5.48 7.08
C ASP A 47 3.09 4.28 7.80
N LEU A 48 2.61 3.95 9.00
CA LEU A 48 3.06 2.77 9.73
C LEU A 48 2.66 1.48 9.01
N ARG A 49 1.45 1.41 8.48
CA ARG A 49 0.99 0.25 7.71
C ARG A 49 1.79 0.04 6.43
N VAL A 50 2.00 1.13 5.67
CA VAL A 50 2.77 1.09 4.43
C VAL A 50 4.22 0.69 4.69
N SER A 51 4.87 1.31 5.69
CA SER A 51 6.25 0.99 6.03
C SER A 51 6.41 -0.45 6.52
N THR A 52 5.47 -0.95 7.32
CA THR A 52 5.45 -2.36 7.79
C THR A 52 5.33 -3.32 6.60
N HIS A 53 4.42 -3.03 5.68
CA HIS A 53 4.24 -3.84 4.47
C HIS A 53 5.51 -3.87 3.62
N LEU A 54 6.12 -2.72 3.37
CA LEU A 54 7.33 -2.62 2.55
C LEU A 54 8.52 -3.34 3.20
N ARG A 55 8.71 -3.24 4.52
CA ARG A 55 9.75 -4.00 5.22
C ARG A 55 9.54 -5.51 5.07
N TYR A 56 8.31 -5.98 5.24
CA TYR A 56 7.98 -7.38 5.00
C TYR A 56 8.32 -7.82 3.56
N VAL A 57 7.98 -7.00 2.56
CA VAL A 57 8.34 -7.28 1.16
C VAL A 57 9.87 -7.33 0.96
N ILE A 58 10.61 -6.37 1.53
CA ILE A 58 12.07 -6.34 1.49
C ILE A 58 12.66 -7.63 2.08
N ASP A 59 12.17 -8.07 3.24
CA ASP A 59 12.64 -9.32 3.87
C ASP A 59 12.35 -10.54 2.97
N ARG A 60 11.16 -10.63 2.41
CA ARG A 60 10.82 -11.70 1.44
C ARG A 60 11.71 -11.66 0.18
N LEU A 61 12.03 -10.45 -0.31
CA LEU A 61 12.95 -10.30 -1.42
C LEU A 61 14.38 -10.74 -1.04
N LYS A 62 14.85 -10.48 0.16
CA LYS A 62 16.17 -10.94 0.63
C LYS A 62 16.28 -12.44 0.77
N GLU A 63 15.21 -13.10 1.22
CA GLU A 63 15.17 -14.55 1.43
C GLU A 63 14.98 -15.35 0.14
N GLY A 64 14.32 -14.78 -0.86
CA GLY A 64 14.00 -15.46 -2.11
C GLY A 64 15.26 -15.72 -2.96
N SER A 65 15.28 -16.81 -3.70
CA SER A 65 16.32 -17.11 -4.70
C SER A 65 16.12 -16.31 -5.99
N THR A 66 17.20 -16.00 -6.68
CA THR A 66 17.18 -15.41 -8.02
C THR A 66 18.33 -15.98 -8.85
N ALA A 67 18.26 -15.84 -10.17
CA ALA A 67 19.36 -16.22 -11.04
C ALA A 67 20.59 -15.33 -10.78
N ASP A 68 21.79 -15.91 -10.86
CA ASP A 68 23.04 -15.19 -10.59
C ASP A 68 23.19 -13.92 -11.44
N SER A 69 22.74 -13.97 -12.70
CA SER A 69 22.77 -12.83 -13.62
C SER A 69 21.90 -11.64 -13.17
N LEU A 70 20.93 -11.85 -12.28
CA LEU A 70 20.02 -10.83 -11.76
C LEU A 70 20.34 -10.39 -10.32
N MET A 71 21.35 -11.00 -9.69
CA MET A 71 21.69 -10.73 -8.28
C MET A 71 21.98 -9.24 -8.02
N THR A 72 22.79 -8.64 -8.87
CA THR A 72 23.19 -7.23 -8.73
C THR A 72 21.99 -6.28 -8.87
N GLN A 73 21.16 -6.49 -9.88
CA GLN A 73 19.94 -5.69 -10.06
C GLN A 73 19.00 -5.84 -8.89
N ARG A 74 18.81 -7.07 -8.41
CA ARG A 74 17.96 -7.34 -7.26
C ARG A 74 18.47 -6.64 -6.00
N GLN A 75 19.76 -6.72 -5.69
CA GLN A 75 20.35 -6.02 -4.55
C GLN A 75 20.14 -4.51 -4.64
N HIS A 76 20.34 -3.95 -5.83
CA HIS A 76 20.10 -2.53 -6.06
C HIS A 76 18.66 -2.14 -5.82
N GLN A 77 17.68 -2.91 -6.32
CA GLN A 77 16.25 -2.64 -6.08
C GLN A 77 15.87 -2.76 -4.60
N ILE A 78 16.44 -3.72 -3.88
CA ILE A 78 16.25 -3.86 -2.42
C ILE A 78 16.78 -2.61 -1.70
N GLN A 79 17.98 -2.15 -2.04
CA GLN A 79 18.54 -0.93 -1.46
C GLN A 79 17.64 0.28 -1.70
N LEU A 80 17.16 0.48 -2.93
CA LEU A 80 16.23 1.56 -3.25
C LEU A 80 14.94 1.49 -2.43
N LEU A 81 14.38 0.29 -2.21
CA LEU A 81 13.21 0.12 -1.36
C LEU A 81 13.51 0.44 0.12
N GLU A 82 14.69 0.08 0.63
CA GLU A 82 15.12 0.44 1.98
C GLU A 82 15.23 1.96 2.15
N GLU A 83 15.85 2.65 1.18
CA GLU A 83 15.95 4.10 1.15
C GLU A 83 14.56 4.76 1.10
N TYR A 84 13.65 4.23 0.28
CA TYR A 84 12.27 4.69 0.20
C TYR A 84 11.54 4.57 1.55
N VAL A 85 11.65 3.44 2.23
CA VAL A 85 11.05 3.23 3.55
C VAL A 85 11.64 4.18 4.59
N GLN A 86 12.96 4.43 4.56
CA GLN A 86 13.63 5.35 5.47
C GLN A 86 13.17 6.80 5.29
N ARG A 87 12.84 7.23 4.08
CA ARG A 87 12.29 8.56 3.81
C ARG A 87 10.95 8.78 4.49
N GLY A 88 10.13 7.72 4.68
CA GLY A 88 8.85 7.78 5.38
C GLY A 88 7.80 8.68 4.72
N GLN A 89 7.96 9.00 3.43
CA GLN A 89 7.06 9.84 2.66
C GLN A 89 6.32 8.98 1.64
N PHE A 90 5.06 8.72 1.91
CA PHE A 90 4.20 7.89 1.09
C PHE A 90 3.08 8.73 0.47
N PRO A 91 2.61 8.39 -0.74
CA PRO A 91 1.53 9.13 -1.37
C PRO A 91 0.21 8.91 -0.63
N VAL A 92 -0.59 9.95 -0.55
CA VAL A 92 -1.91 9.96 0.06
C VAL A 92 -2.98 9.97 -1.02
N ASN A 93 -3.97 9.09 -0.90
CA ASN A 93 -5.12 9.06 -1.79
C ASN A 93 -6.21 10.02 -1.25
N GLU A 94 -6.18 11.26 -1.69
CA GLU A 94 -7.15 12.30 -1.29
C GLU A 94 -8.45 12.24 -2.09
N ASP A 95 -8.42 11.77 -3.35
CA ASP A 95 -9.57 11.76 -4.26
C ASP A 95 -10.61 10.68 -3.93
N TYR A 96 -10.22 9.68 -3.15
CA TYR A 96 -11.10 8.56 -2.76
C TYR A 96 -11.09 8.37 -1.24
N PRO A 97 -11.62 9.34 -0.47
CA PRO A 97 -11.59 9.28 1.00
C PRO A 97 -12.28 8.02 1.52
N GLY A 98 -11.69 7.39 2.52
CA GLY A 98 -12.19 6.15 3.12
C GLY A 98 -11.99 4.88 2.27
N GLN A 99 -11.35 4.98 1.11
CA GLN A 99 -11.02 3.84 0.26
C GLN A 99 -9.51 3.60 0.26
N ARG A 100 -9.09 2.35 0.46
CA ARG A 100 -7.69 1.93 0.23
C ARG A 100 -7.48 1.70 -1.26
N ARG A 101 -7.17 2.77 -1.95
CA ARG A 101 -6.89 2.75 -3.38
C ARG A 101 -5.44 3.14 -3.63
N PRO A 102 -4.73 2.49 -4.58
CA PRO A 102 -3.38 2.90 -4.93
C PRO A 102 -3.35 4.37 -5.31
N CYS A 103 -2.24 5.04 -5.00
CA CYS A 103 -1.93 6.37 -5.52
C CYS A 103 -0.48 6.34 -6.00
N PHE A 104 -0.25 6.55 -7.30
CA PHE A 104 1.08 6.45 -7.88
C PHE A 104 1.93 7.69 -7.55
N ILE A 105 1.40 8.89 -7.82
CA ILE A 105 1.93 10.18 -7.34
C ILE A 105 0.75 10.99 -6.83
N ASP A 106 0.83 11.51 -5.61
CA ASP A 106 -0.19 12.35 -5.00
C ASP A 106 -0.08 13.83 -5.39
N ALA A 107 -1.02 14.65 -4.93
CA ALA A 107 -1.06 16.09 -5.19
C ALA A 107 0.16 16.85 -4.62
N SER A 108 0.80 16.30 -3.58
CA SER A 108 2.03 16.86 -2.97
C SER A 108 3.31 16.40 -3.68
N GLY A 109 3.20 15.53 -4.70
CA GLY A 109 4.32 14.99 -5.45
C GLY A 109 5.00 13.78 -4.80
N ASN A 110 4.44 13.25 -3.69
CA ASN A 110 4.93 12.01 -3.11
C ASN A 110 4.61 10.84 -4.06
N ILE A 111 5.56 9.95 -4.23
CA ILE A 111 5.47 8.84 -5.17
C ILE A 111 5.40 7.50 -4.43
N CYS A 112 4.66 6.54 -4.96
CA CYS A 112 4.59 5.19 -4.35
C CYS A 112 5.89 4.40 -4.57
N ALA A 113 6.04 3.28 -3.85
CA ALA A 113 7.26 2.47 -3.92
C ALA A 113 7.60 2.01 -5.35
N VAL A 114 6.62 1.55 -6.13
CA VAL A 114 6.83 1.16 -7.53
C VAL A 114 7.24 2.37 -8.37
N GLY A 115 6.54 3.49 -8.20
CA GLY A 115 6.88 4.74 -8.89
C GLY A 115 8.29 5.23 -8.54
N TYR A 116 8.70 5.09 -7.29
CA TYR A 116 10.06 5.44 -6.86
C TYR A 116 11.12 4.57 -7.55
N LEU A 117 10.91 3.27 -7.66
CA LEU A 117 11.82 2.40 -8.42
C LEU A 117 11.90 2.82 -9.89
N VAL A 118 10.76 3.18 -10.51
CA VAL A 118 10.74 3.74 -11.87
C VAL A 118 11.52 5.05 -11.95
N GLU A 119 11.29 5.98 -11.03
CA GLU A 119 11.98 7.27 -10.99
C GLU A 119 13.50 7.11 -10.89
N GLN A 120 13.98 6.18 -10.06
CA GLN A 120 15.42 5.94 -9.86
C GLN A 120 16.07 5.23 -11.06
N THR A 121 15.33 4.49 -11.86
CA THR A 121 15.87 3.67 -12.97
C THR A 121 15.60 4.26 -14.34
N ALA A 122 14.47 4.95 -14.53
CA ALA A 122 14.05 5.52 -15.82
C ALA A 122 13.80 7.04 -15.78
N GLY A 123 13.90 7.65 -14.60
CA GLY A 123 13.76 9.09 -14.41
C GLY A 123 12.34 9.53 -14.06
N ARG A 124 12.25 10.76 -13.53
CA ARG A 124 10.99 11.37 -13.07
C ARG A 124 9.96 11.53 -14.20
N GLU A 125 10.38 11.89 -15.38
CA GLU A 125 9.49 12.06 -16.55
C GLU A 125 8.72 10.77 -16.85
N GLU A 126 9.39 9.62 -16.77
CA GLU A 126 8.74 8.34 -17.00
C GLU A 126 7.72 8.03 -15.89
N ALA A 127 8.07 8.29 -14.64
CA ALA A 127 7.13 8.12 -13.53
C ALA A 127 5.89 9.02 -13.68
N GLU A 128 6.04 10.26 -14.13
CA GLU A 128 4.93 11.18 -14.37
C GLU A 128 4.08 10.75 -15.59
N ARG A 129 4.69 10.20 -16.63
CA ARG A 129 3.98 9.63 -17.79
C ARG A 129 3.08 8.47 -17.34
N ILE A 130 3.59 7.60 -16.47
CA ILE A 130 2.83 6.50 -15.89
C ILE A 130 1.70 7.05 -15.00
N ASN A 131 2.01 8.00 -14.12
CA ASN A 131 1.03 8.62 -13.23
C ASN A 131 -0.15 9.23 -13.99
N LYS A 132 0.11 9.94 -15.07
CA LYS A 132 -0.93 10.59 -15.90
C LYS A 132 -2.00 9.61 -16.36
N ARG A 133 -1.65 8.34 -16.56
CA ARG A 133 -2.56 7.29 -17.04
C ARG A 133 -3.09 6.38 -15.95
N TYR A 134 -2.28 6.14 -14.93
CA TYR A 134 -2.50 5.05 -13.97
C TYR A 134 -2.42 5.48 -12.50
N GLN A 135 -2.68 6.76 -12.20
CA GLN A 135 -2.53 7.31 -10.85
C GLN A 135 -3.18 6.44 -9.75
N TYR A 136 -4.36 5.90 -10.02
CA TYR A 136 -5.14 5.11 -9.07
C TYR A 136 -5.35 3.66 -9.50
N ALA A 137 -4.57 3.18 -10.46
CA ALA A 137 -4.68 1.81 -10.97
C ALA A 137 -3.93 0.81 -10.07
N TYR A 138 -4.42 -0.40 -10.01
CA TYR A 138 -3.65 -1.51 -9.45
C TYR A 138 -2.59 -1.97 -10.47
N ILE A 139 -1.46 -2.51 -9.99
CA ILE A 139 -0.37 -3.00 -10.86
C ILE A 139 -0.88 -3.98 -11.92
N ARG A 140 -1.81 -4.86 -11.56
CA ARG A 140 -2.42 -5.81 -12.51
C ARG A 140 -3.15 -5.13 -13.69
N ASP A 141 -3.64 -3.91 -13.48
CA ASP A 141 -4.37 -3.15 -14.50
C ASP A 141 -3.40 -2.40 -15.43
N MET A 142 -2.10 -2.39 -15.07
CA MET A 142 -1.01 -1.77 -15.85
C MET A 142 -0.30 -2.76 -16.78
N GLU A 143 -0.64 -4.05 -16.75
CA GLU A 143 0.07 -5.12 -17.47
C GLU A 143 0.11 -4.92 -18.99
N ALA A 144 -0.91 -4.29 -19.57
CA ALA A 144 -1.03 -4.13 -21.01
C ALA A 144 0.02 -3.20 -21.67
N GLU A 145 0.90 -2.54 -20.89
CA GLU A 145 1.70 -1.42 -21.38
C GLU A 145 3.22 -1.52 -21.15
N GLY A 146 3.73 -2.73 -20.94
CA GLY A 146 5.18 -2.94 -20.93
C GLY A 146 5.89 -2.56 -19.60
N LEU A 147 5.16 -2.25 -18.53
CA LEU A 147 5.76 -2.07 -17.19
C LEU A 147 6.38 -3.36 -16.63
N LEU A 148 5.97 -4.52 -17.15
CA LEU A 148 6.47 -5.83 -16.75
C LEU A 148 7.59 -6.38 -17.64
N THR A 149 8.06 -5.61 -18.60
CA THR A 149 9.19 -6.00 -19.49
C THR A 149 10.56 -5.52 -18.99
N TRP A 150 10.65 -5.21 -17.73
CA TRP A 150 11.87 -4.75 -17.07
C TRP A 150 12.69 -5.90 -16.52
#